data_72537cd5797df01627653b1e6b98e081
#
_entry.id   72537cd5797df01627653b1e6b98e081
#
_cell.length_a   1.000
_cell.length_b   1.000
_cell.length_c   1.000
_cell.angle_alpha   90.00
_cell.angle_beta   90.00
_cell.angle_gamma   90.00
#
_symmetry.space_group_name_H-M   'P 1'
#
loop_
_entity.id
_entity.type
_entity.pdbx_description
1 polymer ?
#
loop_
_entity_poly.entity_id
_entity_poly.type
_entity_poly.pdbx_seq_one_letter_code
_entity_poly.pdbx_strand_id
1 'polypeptide(L)'
;MESLTRIPKERIAVLIGKGGETRKSIEEASGVKLHIDSTTGEVSVDWPIDVDPVLRLKLPDIIRAIGRGLAPNRALRLIGDDAFLRIYDIREWVGRKGNHTRRMRSRLIGRDGRIRSLIESFTGTEIAIHGSTVVVIGDELGLMTACTAIEGLLDGAEHSTVIRGMAVSYTHLTLPTNDWV
;
A
#
# COMPACT_ATOMS: atom_id res chain seq x y z
N MET A 1 -13.95 21.78 -7.46
CA MET A 1 -12.94 21.32 -6.47
C MET A 1 -13.62 20.40 -5.47
N GLU A 2 -13.19 19.16 -5.37
CA GLU A 2 -13.76 18.12 -4.49
C GLU A 2 -12.69 17.65 -3.50
N SER A 3 -13.04 17.53 -2.22
CA SER A 3 -12.11 17.02 -1.21
C SER A 3 -11.96 15.49 -1.35
N LEU A 4 -10.73 15.00 -1.48
CA LEU A 4 -10.43 13.58 -1.61
C LEU A 4 -10.17 12.91 -0.27
N THR A 5 -9.19 13.43 0.45
CA THR A 5 -8.73 12.84 1.70
C THR A 5 -7.80 13.80 2.44
N ARG A 6 -7.51 13.45 3.68
CA ARG A 6 -6.54 14.18 4.48
C ARG A 6 -5.33 13.29 4.79
N ILE A 7 -4.13 13.81 4.61
CA ILE A 7 -2.88 13.12 4.90
C ILE A 7 -2.16 13.71 6.12
N PRO A 8 -1.34 12.92 6.82
CA PRO A 8 -0.52 13.41 7.91
C PRO A 8 0.41 14.54 7.45
N LYS A 9 0.60 15.56 8.28
CA LYS A 9 1.44 16.72 7.96
C LYS A 9 2.86 16.36 7.57
N GLU A 10 3.43 15.34 8.21
CA GLU A 10 4.76 14.83 7.93
C GLU A 10 4.91 14.22 6.50
N ARG A 11 3.79 13.86 5.88
CA ARG A 11 3.76 13.28 4.52
C ARG A 11 3.42 14.28 3.43
N ILE A 12 3.04 15.50 3.78
CA ILE A 12 2.69 16.56 2.80
C ILE A 12 3.88 16.86 1.89
N ALA A 13 5.07 17.01 2.48
CA ALA A 13 6.29 17.28 1.71
C ALA A 13 6.62 16.15 0.72
N VAL A 14 6.32 14.91 1.06
CA VAL A 14 6.51 13.75 0.18
C VAL A 14 5.49 13.75 -0.96
N LEU A 15 4.24 14.11 -0.68
CA LEU A 15 3.19 14.19 -1.70
C LEU A 15 3.44 15.34 -2.69
N ILE A 16 3.94 16.47 -2.23
CA ILE A 16 4.31 17.58 -3.10
C ILE A 16 5.58 17.24 -3.89
N GLY A 17 6.58 16.68 -3.21
CA GLY A 17 7.89 16.39 -3.77
C GLY A 17 8.78 17.62 -3.93
N LYS A 18 10.04 17.40 -4.27
CA LYS A 18 11.01 18.47 -4.50
C LYS A 18 10.57 19.32 -5.70
N GLY A 19 10.35 20.60 -5.48
CA GLY A 19 9.87 21.51 -6.54
C GLY A 19 8.50 21.15 -7.11
N GLY A 20 7.68 20.37 -6.40
CA GLY A 20 6.37 19.93 -6.86
C GLY A 20 6.38 18.75 -7.82
N GLU A 21 7.50 18.04 -7.95
CA GLU A 21 7.70 16.96 -8.92
C GLU A 21 6.74 15.79 -8.69
N THR A 22 6.56 15.34 -7.44
CA THR A 22 5.63 14.24 -7.13
C THR A 22 4.20 14.60 -7.46
N ARG A 23 3.75 15.81 -7.08
CA ARG A 23 2.41 16.28 -7.43
C ARG A 23 2.20 16.28 -8.94
N LYS A 24 3.16 16.83 -9.69
CA LYS A 24 3.10 16.86 -11.16
C LYS A 24 3.03 15.46 -11.76
N SER A 25 3.83 14.52 -11.27
CA SER A 25 3.80 13.13 -11.75
C SER A 25 2.44 12.47 -11.53
N ILE A 26 1.79 12.75 -10.40
CA ILE A 26 0.44 12.25 -10.14
C ILE A 26 -0.59 12.93 -11.07
N GLU A 27 -0.50 14.24 -11.24
CA GLU A 27 -1.37 15.02 -12.12
C GLU A 27 -1.23 14.56 -13.59
N GLU A 28 -0.02 14.34 -14.07
CA GLU A 28 0.25 13.84 -15.42
C GLU A 28 -0.29 12.42 -15.64
N ALA A 29 -0.05 11.53 -14.67
CA ALA A 29 -0.50 10.14 -14.76
C ALA A 29 -2.03 9.98 -14.66
N SER A 30 -2.70 10.90 -13.96
CA SER A 30 -4.16 10.85 -13.72
C SER A 30 -4.96 11.81 -14.57
N GLY A 31 -4.32 12.80 -15.21
CA GLY A 31 -5.00 13.81 -16.00
C GLY A 31 -5.85 14.81 -15.19
N VAL A 32 -5.63 14.89 -13.88
CA VAL A 32 -6.37 15.79 -12.97
C VAL A 32 -5.46 16.88 -12.41
N LYS A 33 -6.05 17.83 -11.72
CA LYS A 33 -5.34 18.89 -11.00
C LYS A 33 -5.51 18.71 -9.50
N LEU A 34 -4.40 18.66 -8.74
CA LEU A 34 -4.39 18.48 -7.30
C LEU A 34 -4.13 19.78 -6.56
N HIS A 35 -4.91 20.01 -5.52
CA HIS A 35 -4.73 21.10 -4.57
C HIS A 35 -4.39 20.51 -3.21
N ILE A 36 -3.23 20.87 -2.65
CA ILE A 36 -2.73 20.36 -1.39
C ILE A 36 -2.59 21.52 -0.42
N ASP A 37 -3.40 21.52 0.64
CA ASP A 37 -3.24 22.46 1.73
C ASP A 37 -2.15 21.99 2.68
N SER A 38 -1.00 22.65 2.64
CA SER A 38 0.15 22.34 3.48
C SER A 38 -0.08 22.59 4.97
N THR A 39 -1.11 23.36 5.33
CA THR A 39 -1.43 23.68 6.73
C THR A 39 -2.27 22.58 7.37
N THR A 40 -3.29 22.12 6.65
CA THR A 40 -4.27 21.15 7.15
C THR A 40 -3.97 19.71 6.73
N GLY A 41 -3.24 19.53 5.63
CA GLY A 41 -3.01 18.24 4.99
C GLY A 41 -4.19 17.77 4.15
N GLU A 42 -5.17 18.64 3.89
CA GLU A 42 -6.29 18.34 3.02
C GLU A 42 -5.86 18.32 1.56
N VAL A 43 -6.29 17.31 0.84
CA VAL A 43 -6.04 17.13 -0.58
C VAL A 43 -7.36 17.18 -1.33
N SER A 44 -7.47 18.11 -2.27
CA SER A 44 -8.64 18.30 -3.12
C SER A 44 -8.24 18.15 -4.59
N VAL A 45 -9.22 17.89 -5.43
CA VAL A 45 -9.01 17.66 -6.86
C VAL A 45 -10.03 18.44 -7.69
N ASP A 46 -9.58 18.92 -8.84
CA ASP A 46 -10.46 19.36 -9.91
C ASP A 46 -10.56 18.27 -10.97
N TRP A 47 -11.75 17.67 -11.05
CA TRP A 47 -12.02 16.62 -12.02
C TRP A 47 -12.33 17.21 -13.39
N PRO A 48 -11.70 16.73 -14.47
CA PRO A 48 -12.16 17.04 -15.83
C PRO A 48 -13.55 16.45 -16.09
N ILE A 49 -14.26 17.02 -17.07
CA ILE A 49 -15.64 16.61 -17.39
C ILE A 49 -15.70 15.14 -17.82
N ASP A 50 -14.70 14.69 -18.57
CA ASP A 50 -14.63 13.34 -19.14
C ASP A 50 -13.72 12.39 -18.31
N VAL A 51 -13.67 12.59 -16.99
CA VAL A 51 -12.83 11.74 -16.13
C VAL A 51 -13.35 10.30 -16.09
N ASP A 52 -12.43 9.35 -16.20
CA ASP A 52 -12.72 7.94 -16.00
C ASP A 52 -13.29 7.68 -14.58
N PRO A 53 -14.49 7.09 -14.46
CA PRO A 53 -15.07 6.77 -13.16
C PRO A 53 -14.18 5.89 -12.28
N VAL A 54 -13.38 5.00 -12.88
CA VAL A 54 -12.43 4.15 -12.14
C VAL A 54 -11.35 5.01 -11.49
N LEU A 55 -10.86 6.04 -12.16
CA LEU A 55 -9.86 6.95 -11.62
C LEU A 55 -10.39 7.73 -10.40
N ARG A 56 -11.67 8.05 -10.35
CA ARG A 56 -12.31 8.68 -9.18
C ARG A 56 -12.21 7.80 -7.93
N LEU A 57 -12.24 6.49 -8.09
CA LEU A 57 -12.07 5.54 -7.00
C LEU A 57 -10.59 5.34 -6.63
N LYS A 58 -9.71 5.32 -7.62
CA LYS A 58 -8.28 4.99 -7.42
C LYS A 58 -7.45 6.16 -6.93
N LEU A 59 -7.75 7.38 -7.35
CA LEU A 59 -6.96 8.56 -6.96
C LEU A 59 -6.93 8.80 -5.45
N PRO A 60 -8.05 8.72 -4.71
CA PRO A 60 -8.02 8.79 -3.25
C PRO A 60 -7.13 7.71 -2.61
N ASP A 61 -7.12 6.52 -3.17
CA ASP A 61 -6.29 5.40 -2.69
C ASP A 61 -4.80 5.64 -2.91
N ILE A 62 -4.42 6.22 -4.06
CA ILE A 62 -3.04 6.63 -4.34
C ILE A 62 -2.57 7.66 -3.31
N ILE A 63 -3.35 8.71 -3.08
CA ILE A 63 -3.03 9.76 -2.11
C ILE A 63 -2.96 9.18 -0.70
N ARG A 64 -3.90 8.31 -0.33
CA ARG A 64 -3.92 7.62 0.96
C ARG A 64 -2.71 6.73 1.16
N ALA A 65 -2.32 5.94 0.15
CA ALA A 65 -1.14 5.09 0.20
C ALA A 65 0.14 5.90 0.44
N ILE A 66 0.31 7.02 -0.24
CA ILE A 66 1.45 7.95 -0.03
C ILE A 66 1.39 8.55 1.37
N GLY A 67 0.22 8.99 1.81
CA GLY A 67 0.02 9.53 3.16
C GLY A 67 0.31 8.52 4.28
N ARG A 68 0.18 7.24 3.99
CA ARG A 68 0.44 6.14 4.94
C ARG A 68 1.84 5.54 4.82
N GLY A 69 2.74 6.11 4.02
CA GLY A 69 4.15 5.78 4.01
C GLY A 69 4.69 5.18 2.72
N LEU A 70 3.85 4.87 1.74
CA LEU A 70 4.33 4.34 0.46
C LEU A 70 5.06 5.42 -0.35
N ALA A 71 6.10 5.03 -1.08
CA ALA A 71 6.78 5.93 -2.00
C ALA A 71 5.87 6.28 -3.18
N PRO A 72 5.87 7.55 -3.65
CA PRO A 72 4.94 8.00 -4.69
C PRO A 72 5.02 7.20 -6.00
N ASN A 73 6.22 6.88 -6.46
CA ASN A 73 6.44 6.08 -7.66
C ASN A 73 5.83 4.66 -7.55
N ARG A 74 5.84 4.09 -6.35
CA ARG A 74 5.23 2.79 -6.07
C ARG A 74 3.70 2.91 -5.98
N ALA A 75 3.19 3.98 -5.39
CA ALA A 75 1.75 4.23 -5.26
C ALA A 75 1.06 4.43 -6.62
N LEU A 76 1.76 4.97 -7.61
CA LEU A 76 1.24 5.15 -8.96
C LEU A 76 0.88 3.83 -9.67
N ARG A 77 1.38 2.70 -9.18
CA ARG A 77 0.94 1.38 -9.66
C ARG A 77 -0.57 1.17 -9.53
N LEU A 78 -1.22 1.84 -8.56
CA LEU A 78 -2.68 1.79 -8.38
C LEU A 78 -3.50 2.37 -9.55
N ILE A 79 -2.89 3.11 -10.46
CA ILE A 79 -3.56 3.57 -11.69
C ILE A 79 -3.93 2.39 -12.58
N GLY A 80 -3.14 1.30 -12.57
CA GLY A 80 -3.43 0.09 -13.32
C GLY A 80 -4.76 -0.56 -12.90
N ASP A 81 -5.48 -1.15 -13.85
CA ASP A 81 -6.81 -1.72 -13.62
C ASP A 81 -6.81 -2.91 -12.65
N ASP A 82 -5.71 -3.65 -12.63
CA ASP A 82 -5.49 -4.87 -11.85
C ASP A 82 -4.76 -4.64 -10.51
N ALA A 83 -4.55 -3.39 -10.12
CA ALA A 83 -3.90 -3.05 -8.86
C ALA A 83 -4.91 -2.59 -7.80
N PHE A 84 -4.78 -3.17 -6.61
CA PHE A 84 -5.64 -2.94 -5.45
C PHE A 84 -4.83 -2.55 -4.23
N LEU A 85 -5.48 -1.84 -3.29
CA LEU A 85 -4.90 -1.34 -2.05
C LEU A 85 -5.49 -2.07 -0.85
N ARG A 86 -4.61 -2.43 0.11
CA ARG A 86 -5.01 -2.82 1.46
C ARG A 86 -4.20 -2.02 2.48
N ILE A 87 -4.86 -1.55 3.52
CA ILE A 87 -4.24 -0.82 4.64
C ILE A 87 -4.61 -1.50 5.96
N TYR A 88 -3.61 -1.71 6.81
CA TYR A 88 -3.78 -2.24 8.17
C TYR A 88 -3.31 -1.22 9.21
N ASP A 89 -4.01 -1.13 10.31
CA ASP A 89 -3.55 -0.45 11.52
C ASP A 89 -3.06 -1.51 12.52
N ILE A 90 -1.76 -1.55 12.77
CA ILE A 90 -1.13 -2.51 13.70
C ILE A 90 -1.78 -2.46 15.09
N ARG A 91 -2.28 -1.30 15.50
CA ARG A 91 -2.92 -1.10 16.81
C ARG A 91 -4.19 -1.89 17.00
N GLU A 92 -4.85 -2.31 15.93
CA GLU A 92 -6.03 -3.19 15.99
C GLU A 92 -5.66 -4.58 16.54
N TRP A 93 -4.42 -5.03 16.35
CA TRP A 93 -3.91 -6.31 16.86
C TRP A 93 -3.21 -6.20 18.22
N VAL A 94 -2.40 -5.17 18.43
CA VAL A 94 -1.49 -5.09 19.61
C VAL A 94 -1.90 -4.01 20.62
N GLY A 95 -2.97 -3.27 20.33
CA GLY A 95 -3.39 -2.13 21.13
C GLY A 95 -2.54 -0.88 20.92
N ARG A 96 -2.86 0.17 21.69
CA ARG A 96 -2.31 1.52 21.46
C ARG A 96 -0.95 1.78 22.12
N LYS A 97 -0.39 0.82 22.87
CA LYS A 97 0.92 0.99 23.52
C LYS A 97 2.03 1.04 22.47
N GLY A 98 2.81 2.12 22.46
CA GLY A 98 3.83 2.37 21.44
C GLY A 98 4.92 1.31 21.36
N ASN A 99 5.29 0.68 22.49
CA ASN A 99 6.28 -0.43 22.50
C ASN A 99 5.73 -1.69 21.81
N HIS A 100 4.45 -2.01 21.94
CA HIS A 100 3.83 -3.15 21.26
C HIS A 100 3.77 -2.91 19.75
N THR A 101 3.34 -1.72 19.33
CA THR A 101 3.35 -1.31 17.93
C THR A 101 4.76 -1.37 17.33
N ARG A 102 5.78 -0.88 18.05
CA ARG A 102 7.18 -0.94 17.61
C ARG A 102 7.67 -2.37 17.43
N ARG A 103 7.39 -3.25 18.38
CA ARG A 103 7.76 -4.67 18.30
C ARG A 103 7.09 -5.37 17.11
N MET A 104 5.81 -5.15 16.92
CA MET A 104 5.07 -5.74 15.80
C MET A 104 5.58 -5.21 14.46
N ARG A 105 5.82 -3.90 14.35
CA ARG A 105 6.43 -3.30 13.16
C ARG A 105 7.79 -3.93 12.84
N SER A 106 8.66 -4.07 13.83
CA SER A 106 9.96 -4.71 13.65
C SER A 106 9.83 -6.17 13.20
N ARG A 107 8.82 -6.86 13.66
CA ARG A 107 8.52 -8.23 13.28
C ARG A 107 8.04 -8.34 11.82
N LEU A 108 7.19 -7.43 11.38
CA LEU A 108 6.70 -7.36 10.00
C LEU A 108 7.80 -6.99 9.00
N ILE A 109 8.72 -6.11 9.41
CA ILE A 109 9.85 -5.69 8.58
C ILE A 109 10.92 -6.80 8.54
N GLY A 110 11.21 -7.40 9.70
CA GLY A 110 12.28 -8.34 9.90
C GLY A 110 13.66 -7.66 9.97
N ARG A 111 14.70 -8.44 10.25
CA ARG A 111 16.08 -7.95 10.27
C ARG A 111 16.44 -7.45 8.86
N ASP A 112 16.95 -6.22 8.78
CA ASP A 112 17.35 -5.56 7.53
C ASP A 112 16.25 -5.53 6.45
N GLY A 113 14.98 -5.51 6.86
CA GLY A 113 13.83 -5.50 5.96
C GLY A 113 13.53 -6.83 5.26
N ARG A 114 14.14 -7.91 5.72
CA ARG A 114 14.16 -9.21 5.03
C ARG A 114 12.77 -9.85 4.89
N ILE A 115 11.94 -9.76 5.93
CA ILE A 115 10.59 -10.36 5.90
C ILE A 115 9.70 -9.59 4.93
N ARG A 116 9.68 -8.27 5.01
CA ARG A 116 8.95 -7.44 4.06
C ARG A 116 9.37 -7.71 2.61
N SER A 117 10.67 -7.68 2.34
CA SER A 117 11.21 -7.92 1.00
C SER A 117 10.88 -9.31 0.47
N LEU A 118 10.87 -10.31 1.36
CA LEU A 118 10.52 -11.67 1.01
C LEU A 118 9.03 -11.78 0.60
N ILE A 119 8.14 -11.18 1.37
CA ILE A 119 6.71 -11.14 1.02
C ILE A 119 6.53 -10.42 -0.32
N GLU A 120 7.15 -9.26 -0.53
CA GLU A 120 7.09 -8.51 -1.80
C GLU A 120 7.56 -9.37 -2.98
N SER A 121 8.68 -10.07 -2.85
CA SER A 121 9.23 -10.87 -3.95
C SER A 121 8.39 -12.11 -4.28
N PHE A 122 7.78 -12.76 -3.29
CA PHE A 122 6.90 -13.91 -3.52
C PHE A 122 5.56 -13.52 -4.14
N THR A 123 5.03 -12.37 -3.79
CA THR A 123 3.65 -11.98 -4.14
C THR A 123 3.58 -10.92 -5.24
N GLY A 124 4.71 -10.33 -5.61
CA GLY A 124 4.74 -9.21 -6.55
C GLY A 124 4.03 -7.96 -6.03
N THR A 125 3.85 -7.84 -4.71
CA THR A 125 3.22 -6.68 -4.06
C THR A 125 4.25 -5.62 -3.68
N GLU A 126 3.74 -4.41 -3.42
CA GLU A 126 4.49 -3.29 -2.84
C GLU A 126 4.02 -3.12 -1.40
N ILE A 127 4.94 -3.15 -0.44
CA ILE A 127 4.63 -3.03 0.98
C ILE A 127 5.37 -1.85 1.60
N ALA A 128 4.65 -1.00 2.31
CA ALA A 128 5.22 0.03 3.15
C ALA A 128 4.73 -0.12 4.59
N ILE A 129 5.64 0.00 5.54
CA ILE A 129 5.34 -0.07 6.97
C ILE A 129 5.86 1.21 7.61
N HIS A 130 4.93 2.08 8.01
CA HIS A 130 5.24 3.39 8.57
C HIS A 130 4.37 3.69 9.80
N GLY A 131 4.99 4.10 10.90
CA GLY A 131 4.26 4.34 12.15
C GLY A 131 3.54 3.08 12.62
N SER A 132 2.21 3.16 12.71
CA SER A 132 1.32 2.04 13.04
C SER A 132 0.61 1.45 11.82
N THR A 133 0.98 1.85 10.61
CA THR A 133 0.25 1.50 9.39
C THR A 133 1.07 0.58 8.49
N VAL A 134 0.40 -0.40 7.90
CA VAL A 134 0.92 -1.26 6.82
C VAL A 134 0.10 -0.99 5.58
N VAL A 135 0.77 -0.66 4.49
CA VAL A 135 0.16 -0.43 3.17
C VAL A 135 0.62 -1.52 2.23
N VAL A 136 -0.29 -2.16 1.53
CA VAL A 136 0.00 -3.21 0.55
C VAL A 136 -0.71 -2.89 -0.75
N ILE A 137 0.03 -2.93 -1.86
CA ILE A 137 -0.50 -2.78 -3.21
C ILE A 137 -0.09 -3.99 -4.06
N GLY A 138 -1.01 -4.52 -4.82
CA GLY A 138 -0.75 -5.62 -5.72
C GLY A 138 -1.97 -5.97 -6.57
N ASP A 139 -1.78 -6.94 -7.46
CA ASP A 139 -2.91 -7.59 -8.13
C ASP A 139 -3.73 -8.43 -7.13
N GLU A 140 -4.88 -8.90 -7.55
CA GLU A 140 -5.81 -9.61 -6.67
C GLU A 140 -5.15 -10.81 -5.97
N LEU A 141 -4.44 -11.63 -6.72
CA LEU A 141 -3.81 -12.84 -6.21
C LEU A 141 -2.62 -12.53 -5.30
N GLY A 142 -1.72 -11.66 -5.73
CA GLY A 142 -0.57 -11.21 -4.95
C GLY A 142 -1.00 -10.52 -3.67
N LEU A 143 -2.01 -9.66 -3.75
CA LEU A 143 -2.56 -8.95 -2.59
C LEU A 143 -3.17 -9.92 -1.58
N MET A 144 -3.97 -10.89 -2.03
CA MET A 144 -4.58 -11.90 -1.15
C MET A 144 -3.49 -12.71 -0.42
N THR A 145 -2.46 -13.17 -1.13
CA THR A 145 -1.37 -13.94 -0.54
C THR A 145 -0.54 -13.09 0.44
N ALA A 146 -0.20 -11.86 0.08
CA ALA A 146 0.52 -10.95 0.95
C ALA A 146 -0.28 -10.59 2.20
N CYS A 147 -1.58 -10.34 2.07
CA CYS A 147 -2.47 -10.06 3.19
C CYS A 147 -2.56 -11.25 4.15
N THR A 148 -2.70 -12.47 3.67
CA THR A 148 -2.68 -13.69 4.49
C THR A 148 -1.37 -13.80 5.29
N ALA A 149 -0.24 -13.52 4.65
CA ALA A 149 1.06 -13.55 5.32
C ALA A 149 1.18 -12.46 6.40
N ILE A 150 0.76 -11.24 6.09
CA ILE A 150 0.79 -10.11 7.03
C ILE A 150 -0.14 -10.36 8.22
N GLU A 151 -1.36 -10.81 7.99
CA GLU A 151 -2.33 -11.15 9.04
C GLU A 151 -1.81 -12.28 9.93
N GLY A 152 -1.19 -13.30 9.34
CA GLY A 152 -0.53 -14.37 10.11
C GLY A 152 0.56 -13.83 11.04
N LEU A 153 1.40 -12.91 10.58
CA LEU A 153 2.41 -12.25 11.41
C LEU A 153 1.80 -11.37 12.50
N LEU A 154 0.74 -10.64 12.18
CA LEU A 154 -0.01 -9.80 13.11
C LEU A 154 -0.66 -10.65 14.21
N ASP A 155 -1.16 -11.83 13.87
CA ASP A 155 -1.75 -12.81 14.79
C ASP A 155 -0.71 -13.57 15.63
N GLY A 156 0.58 -13.37 15.37
CA GLY A 156 1.67 -13.93 16.15
C GLY A 156 2.30 -15.20 15.57
N ALA A 157 1.97 -15.61 14.35
CA ALA A 157 2.60 -16.76 13.69
C ALA A 157 4.11 -16.55 13.51
N GLU A 158 4.90 -17.62 13.60
CA GLU A 158 6.33 -17.54 13.36
C GLU A 158 6.66 -17.22 11.90
N HIS A 159 7.77 -16.53 11.66
CA HIS A 159 8.24 -16.18 10.32
C HIS A 159 8.35 -17.39 9.40
N SER A 160 8.93 -18.49 9.91
CA SER A 160 9.08 -19.75 9.16
C SER A 160 7.75 -20.34 8.71
N THR A 161 6.72 -20.28 9.55
CA THR A 161 5.37 -20.77 9.25
C THR A 161 4.72 -19.93 8.14
N VAL A 162 4.83 -18.61 8.25
CA VAL A 162 4.27 -17.67 7.26
C VAL A 162 4.96 -17.83 5.90
N ILE A 163 6.29 -17.90 5.89
CA ILE A 163 7.07 -18.09 4.66
C ILE A 163 6.72 -19.43 3.97
N ARG A 164 6.61 -20.50 4.74
CA ARG A 164 6.20 -21.80 4.21
C ARG A 164 4.79 -21.76 3.63
N GLY A 165 3.85 -21.11 4.31
CA GLY A 165 2.48 -20.93 3.83
C GLY A 165 2.41 -20.17 2.49
N MET A 166 3.20 -19.10 2.33
CA MET A 166 3.29 -18.37 1.07
C MET A 166 3.85 -19.24 -0.07
N ALA A 167 4.92 -20.00 0.19
CA ALA A 167 5.53 -20.87 -0.80
C ALA A 167 4.56 -21.93 -1.30
N VAL A 168 3.76 -22.54 -0.40
CA VAL A 168 2.73 -23.52 -0.77
C VAL A 168 1.61 -22.87 -1.59
N SER A 169 1.10 -21.73 -1.15
CA SER A 169 0.03 -21.00 -1.86
C SER A 169 0.46 -20.60 -3.27
N TYR A 170 1.68 -20.09 -3.41
CA TYR A 170 2.21 -19.67 -4.71
C TYR A 170 2.37 -20.86 -5.68
N THR A 171 2.84 -22.01 -5.22
CA THR A 171 2.97 -23.23 -6.04
C THR A 171 1.62 -23.76 -6.49
N HIS A 172 0.60 -23.72 -5.65
CA HIS A 172 -0.75 -24.17 -6.04
C HIS A 172 -1.44 -23.25 -7.05
N LEU A 173 -1.10 -21.97 -7.05
CA LEU A 173 -1.74 -20.96 -7.91
C LEU A 173 -1.02 -20.77 -9.25
N THR A 174 0.24 -21.18 -9.36
CA THR A 174 1.07 -21.03 -10.56
C THR A 174 1.27 -22.33 -11.33
N LEU A 175 0.85 -23.48 -10.80
CA LEU A 175 0.88 -24.72 -11.55
C LEU A 175 -0.22 -24.68 -12.62
N PRO A 176 0.12 -24.93 -13.90
CA PRO A 176 -0.90 -25.12 -14.92
C PRO A 176 -1.77 -26.30 -14.49
N THR A 177 -3.08 -26.12 -14.52
CA THR A 177 -4.01 -27.23 -14.47
C THR A 177 -3.69 -28.12 -15.66
N ASN A 178 -3.00 -29.22 -15.41
CA ASN A 178 -2.86 -30.26 -16.39
C ASN A 178 -4.25 -30.88 -16.61
N ASP A 179 -4.94 -30.36 -17.61
CA ASP A 179 -6.08 -31.05 -18.19
C ASP A 179 -5.55 -32.32 -18.85
N TRP A 180 -5.48 -33.39 -18.08
CA TRP A 180 -5.41 -34.72 -18.61
C TRP A 180 -6.83 -35.15 -18.99
N VAL A 181 -7.18 -34.99 -20.27
CA VAL A 181 -8.24 -35.73 -20.90
C VAL A 181 -7.66 -37.04 -21.42
#